data_54affc91c086ef9fecbac7daa1ea46b1
#
_entry.id   54affc91c086ef9fecbac7daa1ea46b1
#
_cell.length_a   1.000
_cell.length_b   1.000
_cell.length_c   1.000
_cell.angle_alpha   90.00
_cell.angle_beta   90.00
_cell.angle_gamma   90.00
#
_symmetry.space_group_name_H-M   'P 1'
#
loop_
_entity.id
_entity.type
_entity.pdbx_description
1 polymer ?
#
loop_
_entity_poly.entity_id
_entity_poly.type
_entity_poly.pdbx_seq_one_letter_code
_entity_poly.pdbx_strand_id
1 'polypeptide(L)'
;MADSKSNILISVNAIILSIMISSVFDKLKTDTYLQAPFTILVTVCVVSMVFSILATRPNVTSGTFTKEDIANKKTNLLFFGNFHKMGYADYDWGMTELLADKNYLYSSMIKDTYFLGIVLAKKYKYLRIAYNIFMFGLIAAMIAFTIAFLTPGATEIYQ
;
A
#
# COMPACT_ATOMS: atom_id res chain seq x y z
N MET A 1 10.16 -6.97 0.20
CA MET A 1 10.07 -6.68 -1.25
C MET A 1 8.85 -5.84 -1.64
N ALA A 2 7.62 -6.19 -1.28
CA ALA A 2 6.43 -5.37 -1.61
C ALA A 2 6.53 -3.97 -1.00
N ASP A 3 6.87 -3.88 0.28
CA ASP A 3 6.99 -2.61 1.00
C ASP A 3 8.08 -1.69 0.40
N SER A 4 9.22 -2.25 -0.03
CA SER A 4 10.27 -1.48 -0.70
C SER A 4 9.80 -0.88 -2.04
N LYS A 5 9.04 -1.65 -2.83
CA LYS A 5 8.46 -1.16 -4.09
C LYS A 5 7.42 -0.08 -3.87
N SER A 6 6.58 -0.21 -2.83
CA SER A 6 5.62 0.84 -2.45
C SER A 6 6.34 2.12 -2.03
N ASN A 7 7.39 2.02 -1.21
CA ASN A 7 8.13 3.19 -0.75
C ASN A 7 8.80 3.94 -1.91
N ILE A 8 9.36 3.22 -2.88
CA ILE A 8 9.91 3.83 -4.10
C ILE A 8 8.81 4.59 -4.85
N LEU A 9 7.63 3.97 -5.04
CA LEU A 9 6.53 4.61 -5.75
C LEU A 9 6.01 5.85 -5.03
N ILE A 10 5.90 5.81 -3.70
CA ILE A 10 5.53 6.97 -2.86
C ILE A 10 6.56 8.09 -3.05
N SER A 11 7.86 7.78 -2.97
CA SER A 11 8.94 8.77 -3.10
C SER A 11 8.94 9.42 -4.49
N VAL A 12 8.77 8.63 -5.55
CA VAL A 12 8.71 9.15 -6.93
C VAL A 12 7.50 10.08 -7.09
N ASN A 13 6.32 9.69 -6.62
CA ASN A 13 5.13 10.55 -6.68
C ASN A 13 5.31 11.85 -5.87
N ALA A 14 5.93 11.78 -4.69
CA ALA A 14 6.20 12.95 -3.86
C ALA A 14 7.18 13.93 -4.54
N ILE A 15 8.22 13.43 -5.19
CA ILE A 15 9.17 14.23 -5.97
C ILE A 15 8.46 14.91 -7.15
N ILE A 16 7.67 14.17 -7.92
CA ILE A 16 6.90 14.71 -9.05
C ILE A 16 5.98 15.84 -8.57
N LEU A 17 5.21 15.61 -7.48
CA LEU A 17 4.33 16.63 -6.92
C LEU A 17 5.10 17.87 -6.45
N SER A 18 6.24 17.69 -5.78
CA SER A 18 7.06 18.80 -5.30
C SER A 18 7.56 19.67 -6.45
N ILE A 19 8.09 19.05 -7.51
CA ILE A 19 8.58 19.76 -8.70
C ILE A 19 7.43 20.47 -9.40
N MET A 20 6.29 19.81 -9.59
CA MET A 20 5.14 20.38 -10.28
C MET A 20 4.53 21.56 -9.53
N ILE A 21 4.39 21.45 -8.20
CA ILE A 21 3.90 22.58 -7.39
C ILE A 21 4.86 23.75 -7.47
N SER A 22 6.16 23.51 -7.35
CA SER A 22 7.17 24.57 -7.39
C SER A 22 7.27 25.25 -8.76
N SER A 23 7.12 24.51 -9.86
CA SER A 23 7.37 25.04 -11.22
C SER A 23 6.13 25.56 -11.92
N VAL A 24 4.96 25.01 -11.61
CA VAL A 24 3.73 25.26 -12.40
C VAL A 24 2.70 26.08 -11.63
N PHE A 25 2.78 26.08 -10.28
CA PHE A 25 1.74 26.72 -9.45
C PHE A 25 1.52 28.19 -9.76
N ASP A 26 2.58 28.98 -9.97
CA ASP A 26 2.46 30.40 -10.29
C ASP A 26 1.91 30.61 -11.69
N LYS A 27 2.22 29.71 -12.64
CA LYS A 27 1.73 29.77 -14.02
C LYS A 27 0.25 29.38 -14.14
N LEU A 28 -0.30 28.60 -13.20
CA LEU A 28 -1.71 28.20 -13.23
C LEU A 28 -2.68 29.38 -13.14
N LYS A 29 -2.23 30.51 -12.57
CA LYS A 29 -3.03 31.74 -12.47
C LYS A 29 -3.07 32.50 -13.79
N THR A 30 -2.01 32.42 -14.56
CA THR A 30 -1.86 33.14 -15.82
C THR A 30 -2.34 32.28 -16.99
N ASP A 31 -2.01 31.00 -16.98
CA ASP A 31 -2.22 30.06 -18.07
C ASP A 31 -3.31 29.05 -17.75
N THR A 32 -4.56 29.40 -17.98
CA THR A 32 -5.74 28.56 -17.64
C THR A 32 -5.70 27.18 -18.32
N TYR A 33 -5.09 27.06 -19.50
CA TYR A 33 -4.97 25.79 -20.23
C TYR A 33 -4.10 24.75 -19.51
N LEU A 34 -3.23 25.16 -18.58
CA LEU A 34 -2.42 24.26 -17.78
C LEU A 34 -3.17 23.63 -16.59
N GLN A 35 -4.33 24.18 -16.21
CA GLN A 35 -5.08 23.71 -15.05
C GLN A 35 -5.57 22.27 -15.21
N ALA A 36 -6.09 21.90 -16.37
CA ALA A 36 -6.59 20.56 -16.66
C ALA A 36 -5.49 19.48 -16.57
N PRO A 37 -4.35 19.58 -17.31
CA PRO A 37 -3.30 18.58 -17.21
C PRO A 37 -2.63 18.53 -15.82
N PHE A 38 -2.50 19.66 -15.15
CA PHE A 38 -1.98 19.72 -13.79
C PHE A 38 -2.89 18.95 -12.81
N THR A 39 -4.22 19.18 -12.87
CA THR A 39 -5.20 18.50 -12.02
C THR A 39 -5.18 16.99 -12.25
N ILE A 40 -5.08 16.55 -13.51
CA ILE A 40 -4.95 15.13 -13.86
C ILE A 40 -3.70 14.53 -13.20
N LEU A 41 -2.54 15.17 -13.34
CA LEU A 41 -1.28 14.67 -12.78
C LEU A 41 -1.32 14.59 -11.26
N VAL A 42 -1.80 15.64 -10.60
CA VAL A 42 -1.94 15.66 -9.12
C VAL A 42 -2.87 14.54 -8.64
N THR A 43 -4.01 14.37 -9.30
CA THR A 43 -4.97 13.31 -8.95
C THR A 43 -4.34 11.92 -9.09
N VAL A 44 -3.64 11.66 -10.19
CA VAL A 44 -2.93 10.40 -10.45
C VAL A 44 -1.88 10.12 -9.36
N CYS A 45 -1.05 11.10 -9.04
CA CYS A 45 -0.02 10.96 -8.01
C CYS A 45 -0.63 10.67 -6.63
N VAL A 46 -1.66 11.43 -6.23
CA VAL A 46 -2.33 11.24 -4.93
C VAL A 46 -2.99 9.87 -4.85
N VAL A 47 -3.75 9.47 -5.85
CA VAL A 47 -4.44 8.15 -5.84
C VAL A 47 -3.42 7.01 -5.85
N SER A 48 -2.35 7.10 -6.65
CA SER A 48 -1.26 6.12 -6.65
C SER A 48 -0.59 6.01 -5.27
N MET A 49 -0.31 7.13 -4.60
CA MET A 49 0.24 7.13 -3.23
C MET A 49 -0.71 6.48 -2.23
N VAL A 50 -2.01 6.75 -2.29
CA VAL A 50 -3.01 6.14 -1.40
C VAL A 50 -2.97 4.61 -1.52
N PHE A 51 -2.99 4.06 -2.73
CA PHE A 51 -2.90 2.61 -2.93
C PHE A 51 -1.55 2.03 -2.50
N SER A 52 -0.45 2.78 -2.66
CA SER A 52 0.88 2.38 -2.17
C SER A 52 0.91 2.31 -0.64
N ILE A 53 0.31 3.28 0.05
CA ILE A 53 0.19 3.27 1.51
C ILE A 53 -0.69 2.11 1.98
N LEU A 54 -1.81 1.83 1.30
CA LEU A 54 -2.65 0.67 1.60
C LEU A 54 -1.92 -0.67 1.42
N ALA A 55 -0.97 -0.75 0.48
CA ALA A 55 -0.12 -1.93 0.29
C ALA A 55 0.88 -2.13 1.43
N THR A 56 1.34 -1.07 2.10
CA THR A 56 2.29 -1.15 3.22
C THR A 56 1.61 -1.27 4.58
N ARG A 57 0.30 -0.97 4.66
CA ARG A 57 -0.44 -0.98 5.93
C ARG A 57 -0.31 -2.32 6.64
N PRO A 58 0.16 -2.34 7.92
CA PRO A 58 0.28 -3.57 8.68
C PRO A 58 -1.11 -4.16 9.00
N ASN A 59 -1.26 -5.45 8.74
CA ASN A 59 -2.42 -6.22 9.18
C ASN A 59 -2.01 -6.99 10.45
N VAL A 60 -2.41 -6.48 11.59
CA VAL A 60 -2.23 -7.17 12.87
C VAL A 60 -3.56 -7.79 13.26
N THR A 61 -3.60 -9.11 13.37
CA THR A 61 -4.73 -9.81 13.97
C THR A 61 -4.67 -9.58 15.49
N SER A 62 -5.80 -9.30 16.10
CA SER A 62 -5.92 -9.16 17.56
C SER A 62 -6.60 -10.40 18.14
N GLY A 63 -5.96 -11.55 18.01
CA GLY A 63 -6.42 -12.78 18.68
C GLY A 63 -6.02 -12.76 20.16
N THR A 64 -6.99 -12.82 21.04
CA THR A 64 -6.77 -13.23 22.42
C THR A 64 -7.14 -14.71 22.53
N PHE A 65 -6.18 -15.54 22.87
CA PHE A 65 -6.42 -16.98 23.04
C PHE A 65 -6.43 -17.35 24.51
N THR A 66 -7.33 -18.27 24.85
CA THR A 66 -7.46 -18.84 26.19
C THR A 66 -6.61 -20.12 26.30
N LYS A 67 -6.31 -20.55 27.53
CA LYS A 67 -5.66 -21.85 27.79
C LYS A 67 -6.43 -23.02 27.18
N GLU A 68 -7.76 -22.92 27.16
CA GLU A 68 -8.64 -23.91 26.56
C GLU A 68 -8.48 -24.00 25.04
N ASP A 69 -8.29 -22.86 24.34
CA ASP A 69 -8.02 -22.85 22.91
C ASP A 69 -6.67 -23.51 22.58
N ILE A 70 -5.65 -23.32 23.43
CA ILE A 70 -4.34 -23.96 23.29
C ILE A 70 -4.46 -25.48 23.50
N ALA A 71 -5.13 -25.90 24.57
CA ALA A 71 -5.34 -27.32 24.88
C ALA A 71 -6.13 -28.03 23.75
N ASN A 72 -7.07 -27.35 23.14
CA ASN A 72 -7.83 -27.84 21.99
C ASN A 72 -7.09 -27.75 20.64
N LYS A 73 -5.81 -27.31 20.62
CA LYS A 73 -4.95 -27.20 19.42
C LYS A 73 -5.56 -26.31 18.30
N LYS A 74 -6.40 -25.35 18.69
CA LYS A 74 -7.10 -24.44 17.75
C LYS A 74 -6.30 -23.19 17.42
N THR A 75 -5.28 -22.86 18.23
CA THR A 75 -4.50 -21.64 18.13
C THR A 75 -3.21 -21.84 17.33
N ASN A 76 -2.83 -20.81 16.57
CA ASN A 76 -1.51 -20.74 15.97
C ASN A 76 -0.63 -19.80 16.82
N LEU A 77 0.18 -20.38 17.73
CA LEU A 77 1.08 -19.63 18.60
C LEU A 77 2.37 -19.15 17.91
N LEU A 78 2.63 -19.56 16.65
CA LEU A 78 3.79 -19.13 15.91
C LEU A 78 3.60 -17.70 15.34
N PHE A 79 2.37 -17.26 15.17
CA PHE A 79 2.07 -15.94 14.64
C PHE A 79 2.00 -14.87 15.74
N PHE A 80 2.86 -13.84 15.67
CA PHE A 80 2.98 -12.82 16.73
C PHE A 80 1.67 -12.11 17.05
N GLY A 81 0.80 -11.90 16.08
CA GLY A 81 -0.50 -11.28 16.25
C GLY A 81 -1.42 -12.04 17.21
N ASN A 82 -1.13 -13.31 17.45
CA ASN A 82 -1.92 -14.17 18.31
C ASN A 82 -1.42 -14.18 19.78
N PHE A 83 -0.13 -14.02 19.99
CA PHE A 83 0.45 -14.16 21.34
C PHE A 83 0.88 -12.85 22.00
N HIS A 84 1.01 -11.74 21.26
CA HIS A 84 1.56 -10.49 21.80
C HIS A 84 0.78 -9.90 22.99
N LYS A 85 -0.46 -10.34 23.21
CA LYS A 85 -1.29 -9.94 24.35
C LYS A 85 -1.35 -10.99 25.47
N MET A 86 -0.70 -12.15 25.29
CA MET A 86 -0.68 -13.21 26.28
C MET A 86 0.36 -12.93 27.37
N GLY A 87 0.14 -13.43 28.57
CA GLY A 87 1.17 -13.48 29.61
C GLY A 87 2.28 -14.45 29.23
N TYR A 88 3.53 -14.14 29.60
CA TYR A 88 4.68 -14.98 29.24
C TYR A 88 4.51 -16.44 29.71
N ALA A 89 4.03 -16.66 30.93
CA ALA A 89 3.85 -18.01 31.45
C ALA A 89 2.86 -18.87 30.65
N ASP A 90 1.77 -18.26 30.15
CA ASP A 90 0.78 -18.95 29.32
C ASP A 90 1.32 -19.23 27.92
N TYR A 91 2.10 -18.31 27.38
CA TYR A 91 2.78 -18.49 26.10
C TYR A 91 3.84 -19.59 26.16
N ASP A 92 4.70 -19.60 27.18
CA ASP A 92 5.74 -20.60 27.40
C ASP A 92 5.16 -21.99 27.54
N TRP A 93 4.12 -22.14 28.39
CA TRP A 93 3.38 -23.39 28.49
C TRP A 93 2.78 -23.84 27.15
N GLY A 94 2.10 -22.93 26.42
CA GLY A 94 1.49 -23.26 25.16
C GLY A 94 2.51 -23.65 24.08
N MET A 95 3.67 -22.98 24.06
CA MET A 95 4.77 -23.34 23.16
C MET A 95 5.37 -24.70 23.49
N THR A 96 5.49 -25.05 24.77
CA THR A 96 5.97 -26.35 25.19
C THR A 96 5.03 -27.47 24.73
N GLU A 97 3.72 -27.31 24.88
CA GLU A 97 2.71 -28.22 24.36
C GLU A 97 2.74 -28.35 22.83
N LEU A 98 2.91 -27.22 22.13
CA LEU A 98 3.00 -27.21 20.67
C LEU A 98 4.25 -27.96 20.18
N LEU A 99 5.40 -27.76 20.82
CA LEU A 99 6.66 -28.42 20.46
C LEU A 99 6.67 -29.92 20.79
N ALA A 100 5.94 -30.34 21.80
CA ALA A 100 5.79 -31.75 22.18
C ALA A 100 4.97 -32.58 21.18
N ASP A 101 4.05 -31.93 20.42
CA ASP A 101 3.21 -32.59 19.42
C ASP A 101 3.62 -32.21 17.99
N LYS A 102 4.29 -33.12 17.30
CA LYS A 102 4.74 -32.93 15.91
C LYS A 102 3.62 -32.58 14.95
N ASN A 103 2.45 -33.19 15.07
CA ASN A 103 1.32 -32.93 14.19
C ASN A 103 0.76 -31.53 14.39
N TYR A 104 0.66 -31.10 15.64
CA TYR A 104 0.22 -29.76 15.99
C TYR A 104 1.22 -28.70 15.50
N LEU A 105 2.54 -28.94 15.67
CA LEU A 105 3.60 -28.06 15.20
C LEU A 105 3.54 -27.89 13.67
N TYR A 106 3.56 -29.00 12.92
CA TYR A 106 3.51 -28.92 11.45
C TYR A 106 2.21 -28.28 10.93
N SER A 107 1.06 -28.61 11.53
CA SER A 107 -0.21 -27.98 11.17
C SER A 107 -0.18 -26.47 11.42
N SER A 108 0.42 -26.01 12.52
CA SER A 108 0.57 -24.59 12.84
C SER A 108 1.50 -23.88 11.84
N MET A 109 2.61 -24.48 11.47
CA MET A 109 3.54 -23.95 10.45
C MET A 109 2.86 -23.83 9.08
N ILE A 110 2.10 -24.83 8.67
CA ILE A 110 1.34 -24.82 7.40
C ILE A 110 0.31 -23.67 7.41
N LYS A 111 -0.44 -23.53 8.51
CA LYS A 111 -1.42 -22.45 8.67
C LYS A 111 -0.74 -21.08 8.62
N ASP A 112 0.39 -20.91 9.29
CA ASP A 112 1.13 -19.65 9.31
C ASP A 112 1.60 -19.25 7.91
N THR A 113 2.23 -20.18 7.19
CA THR A 113 2.66 -19.98 5.80
C THR A 113 1.50 -19.63 4.88
N TYR A 114 0.35 -20.29 5.04
CA TYR A 114 -0.85 -20.01 4.24
C TYR A 114 -1.38 -18.59 4.49
N PHE A 115 -1.51 -18.18 5.75
CA PHE A 115 -2.00 -16.84 6.07
C PHE A 115 -1.02 -15.73 5.67
N LEU A 116 0.29 -15.96 5.79
CA LEU A 116 1.31 -15.06 5.25
C LEU A 116 1.16 -14.89 3.73
N GLY A 117 0.88 -15.98 3.02
CA GLY A 117 0.61 -15.96 1.58
C GLY A 117 -0.61 -15.10 1.23
N ILE A 118 -1.71 -15.21 1.98
CA ILE A 118 -2.93 -14.40 1.79
C ILE A 118 -2.62 -12.91 2.00
N VAL A 119 -1.91 -12.56 3.09
CA VAL A 119 -1.53 -11.18 3.38
C VAL A 119 -0.64 -10.62 2.28
N LEU A 120 0.33 -11.41 1.82
CA LEU A 120 1.23 -11.03 0.74
C LEU A 120 0.47 -10.80 -0.59
N ALA A 121 -0.45 -11.69 -0.94
CA ALA A 121 -1.29 -11.55 -2.14
C ALA A 121 -2.12 -10.26 -2.10
N LYS A 122 -2.68 -9.91 -0.94
CA LYS A 122 -3.43 -8.65 -0.75
C LYS A 122 -2.52 -7.42 -0.93
N LYS A 123 -1.31 -7.43 -0.36
CA LYS A 123 -0.32 -6.35 -0.54
C LYS A 123 0.04 -6.18 -2.02
N TYR A 124 0.33 -7.27 -2.72
CA TYR A 124 0.64 -7.21 -4.16
C TYR A 124 -0.53 -6.75 -5.02
N LYS A 125 -1.78 -7.05 -4.63
CA LYS A 125 -2.96 -6.55 -5.32
C LYS A 125 -3.03 -5.01 -5.27
N TYR A 126 -2.88 -4.40 -4.10
CA TYR A 126 -2.87 -2.94 -3.96
C TYR A 126 -1.69 -2.30 -4.69
N LEU A 127 -0.52 -2.92 -4.59
CA LEU A 127 0.68 -2.44 -5.28
C LEU A 127 0.49 -2.44 -6.79
N ARG A 128 -0.08 -3.50 -7.37
CA ARG A 128 -0.39 -3.58 -8.81
C ARG A 128 -1.34 -2.48 -9.25
N ILE A 129 -2.39 -2.20 -8.44
CA ILE A 129 -3.32 -1.11 -8.72
C ILE A 129 -2.58 0.23 -8.73
N ALA A 130 -1.75 0.50 -7.71
CA ALA A 130 -0.96 1.73 -7.62
C ALA A 130 -0.05 1.94 -8.83
N TYR A 131 0.67 0.90 -9.25
CA TYR A 131 1.53 0.96 -10.45
C TYR A 131 0.74 1.17 -11.74
N ASN A 132 -0.40 0.51 -11.91
CA ASN A 132 -1.24 0.69 -13.10
C ASN A 132 -1.78 2.12 -13.17
N ILE A 133 -2.28 2.66 -12.05
CA ILE A 133 -2.78 4.04 -11.99
C ILE A 133 -1.64 5.01 -12.32
N PHE A 134 -0.46 4.82 -11.73
CA PHE A 134 0.71 5.66 -12.01
C PHE A 134 1.12 5.59 -13.47
N MET A 135 1.27 4.40 -14.03
CA MET A 135 1.72 4.19 -15.40
C MET A 135 0.75 4.80 -16.42
N PHE A 136 -0.52 4.43 -16.38
CA PHE A 136 -1.52 4.93 -17.33
C PHE A 136 -1.86 6.39 -17.07
N GLY A 137 -1.91 6.79 -15.81
CA GLY A 137 -2.18 8.18 -15.44
C GLY A 137 -1.05 9.13 -15.84
N LEU A 138 0.20 8.71 -15.72
CA LEU A 138 1.34 9.50 -16.18
C LEU A 138 1.30 9.69 -17.70
N ILE A 139 1.01 8.62 -18.46
CA ILE A 139 0.86 8.71 -19.92
C ILE A 139 -0.27 9.70 -20.28
N ALA A 140 -1.43 9.57 -19.64
CA ALA A 140 -2.56 10.45 -19.87
C ALA A 140 -2.24 11.92 -19.53
N ALA A 141 -1.55 12.17 -18.42
CA ALA A 141 -1.10 13.51 -18.03
C ALA A 141 -0.12 14.10 -19.06
N MET A 142 0.85 13.31 -19.53
CA MET A 142 1.81 13.76 -20.54
C MET A 142 1.14 14.11 -21.87
N ILE A 143 0.16 13.32 -22.31
CA ILE A 143 -0.65 13.62 -23.49
C ILE A 143 -1.43 14.91 -23.28
N ALA A 144 -2.07 15.08 -22.13
CA ALA A 144 -2.82 16.29 -21.81
C ALA A 144 -1.94 17.55 -21.80
N PHE A 145 -0.72 17.47 -21.24
CA PHE A 145 0.25 18.57 -21.32
C PHE A 145 0.66 18.87 -22.75
N THR A 146 0.93 17.84 -23.56
CA THR A 146 1.30 18.02 -24.97
C THR A 146 0.19 18.73 -25.74
N ILE A 147 -1.05 18.31 -25.58
CA ILE A 147 -2.21 18.96 -26.21
C ILE A 147 -2.33 20.41 -25.74
N ALA A 148 -2.21 20.66 -24.43
CA ALA A 148 -2.30 22.00 -23.86
C ALA A 148 -1.23 22.95 -24.42
N PHE A 149 -0.01 22.46 -24.68
CA PHE A 149 1.06 23.26 -25.29
C PHE A 149 0.90 23.46 -26.80
N LEU A 150 0.29 22.51 -27.52
CA LEU A 150 0.07 22.60 -28.98
C LEU A 150 -1.19 23.40 -29.32
N THR A 151 -2.09 23.68 -28.39
CA THR A 151 -3.27 24.53 -28.56
C THR A 151 -3.09 25.90 -27.88
N PRO A 152 -2.10 26.73 -28.25
CA PRO A 152 -1.96 28.08 -27.75
C PRO A 152 -2.94 28.96 -28.47
N GLY A 153 -4.04 29.39 -27.86
CA GLY A 153 -4.82 30.38 -28.53
C GLY A 153 -6.32 30.46 -28.30
N ALA A 154 -6.78 30.17 -27.06
CA ALA A 154 -8.13 30.62 -26.70
C ALA A 154 -8.14 31.99 -26.00
N THR A 155 -6.98 32.59 -25.74
CA THR A 155 -6.85 33.84 -24.99
C THR A 155 -6.59 35.09 -25.80
N GLU A 156 -6.35 34.99 -27.11
CA GLU A 156 -6.11 36.18 -27.96
C GLU A 156 -7.37 36.72 -28.64
N ILE A 157 -8.56 36.18 -28.40
CA ILE A 157 -9.80 36.63 -29.08
C ILE A 157 -10.54 37.74 -28.31
N TYR A 158 -10.08 38.11 -27.11
CA TYR A 158 -10.70 39.17 -26.27
C TYR A 158 -9.68 40.23 -25.81
N GLN A 159 -8.92 40.80 -26.73
CA GLN A 159 -8.33 42.14 -26.59
C GLN A 159 -8.88 43.11 -27.64
#